data_4ce586512c6db3e7dea55bab53ee6d01
#
_entry.id   4ce586512c6db3e7dea55bab53ee6d01
#
_cell.length_a   1.000
_cell.length_b   1.000
_cell.length_c   1.000
_cell.angle_alpha   90.00
_cell.angle_beta   90.00
_cell.angle_gamma   90.00
#
_symmetry.space_group_name_H-M   'P 1'
#
loop_
_entity.id
_entity.type
_entity.pdbx_description
1 polymer ?
#
loop_
_entity_poly.entity_id
_entity_poly.type
_entity_poly.pdbx_seq_one_letter_code
_entity_poly.pdbx_strand_id
1 'polypeptide(L)'
;MAELTETREVVKDRYAKAAKAASESEQGCCGTFAGCGEGGVFGGGLYDEEARADAPTAAVEASLGCGVPTAVADLHEGETVLDLGSGAGADVLISARRVGSTGRAIGLDMTDEMLELARANARDAGVENVEFVKGYIEELPLPDASVDVVISNCVINLSADKPAVLREAARVLRPGGRFAVSDVIADDDMDDTTRADMRQWTGCIAGALTEAEFRAALADAGLVDVEIRETHRVHEHAASAIVRARRP
;
A
#
# COMPACT_ATOMS: atom_id res chain seq x y z
N MET A 1 -4.45 8.83 -21.42
CA MET A 1 -5.03 7.47 -21.40
C MET A 1 -4.04 6.40 -21.84
N ALA A 2 -3.29 6.56 -22.94
CA ALA A 2 -2.29 5.54 -23.36
C ALA A 2 -1.17 5.35 -22.32
N GLU A 3 -0.60 6.43 -21.79
CA GLU A 3 0.46 6.40 -20.76
C GLU A 3 0.02 5.74 -19.45
N LEU A 4 -1.22 5.98 -19.01
CA LEU A 4 -1.80 5.33 -17.82
C LEU A 4 -1.90 3.81 -18.00
N THR A 5 -2.35 3.37 -19.17
CA THR A 5 -2.49 1.94 -19.49
C THR A 5 -1.13 1.24 -19.56
N GLU A 6 -0.14 1.89 -20.16
CA GLU A 6 1.22 1.34 -20.28
C GLU A 6 1.89 1.20 -18.91
N THR A 7 1.80 2.22 -18.06
CA THR A 7 2.33 2.17 -16.68
C THR A 7 1.68 1.06 -15.87
N ARG A 8 0.34 0.93 -15.93
CA ARG A 8 -0.39 -0.15 -15.24
C ARG A 8 0.07 -1.55 -15.65
N GLU A 9 0.23 -1.81 -16.94
CA GLU A 9 0.63 -3.14 -17.42
C GLU A 9 2.07 -3.48 -16.96
N VAL A 10 2.99 -2.53 -16.97
CA VAL A 10 4.36 -2.73 -16.47
C VAL A 10 4.37 -3.04 -14.97
N VAL A 11 3.61 -2.30 -14.17
CA VAL A 11 3.48 -2.52 -12.72
C VAL A 11 2.84 -3.89 -12.47
N LYS A 12 1.73 -4.21 -13.15
CA LYS A 12 1.01 -5.48 -13.03
C LYS A 12 1.91 -6.68 -13.33
N ASP A 13 2.65 -6.66 -14.44
CA ASP A 13 3.59 -7.71 -14.82
C ASP A 13 4.68 -7.95 -13.76
N ARG A 14 5.20 -6.87 -13.18
CA ARG A 14 6.21 -6.95 -12.13
C ARG A 14 5.67 -7.63 -10.87
N TYR A 15 4.49 -7.22 -10.42
CA TYR A 15 3.87 -7.78 -9.22
C TYR A 15 3.36 -9.21 -9.42
N ALA A 16 2.85 -9.56 -10.61
CA ALA A 16 2.51 -10.93 -10.96
C ALA A 16 3.72 -11.87 -10.89
N LYS A 17 4.89 -11.41 -11.38
CA LYS A 17 6.15 -12.16 -11.27
C LYS A 17 6.59 -12.32 -9.83
N ALA A 18 6.46 -11.27 -9.02
CA ALA A 18 6.79 -11.32 -7.59
C ALA A 18 5.90 -12.32 -6.83
N ALA A 19 4.58 -12.33 -7.09
CA ALA A 19 3.66 -13.29 -6.49
C ALA A 19 4.00 -14.75 -6.83
N LYS A 20 4.31 -15.03 -8.10
CA LYS A 20 4.72 -16.38 -8.55
C LYS A 20 6.00 -16.83 -7.87
N ALA A 21 7.00 -15.96 -7.80
CA ALA A 21 8.25 -16.29 -7.14
C ALA A 21 8.07 -16.53 -5.62
N ALA A 22 7.18 -15.80 -4.96
CA ALA A 22 6.85 -16.03 -3.55
C ALA A 22 6.19 -17.40 -3.34
N SER A 23 5.23 -17.79 -4.20
CA SER A 23 4.57 -19.10 -4.12
C SER A 23 5.49 -20.29 -4.44
N GLU A 24 6.50 -20.09 -5.30
CA GLU A 24 7.48 -21.14 -5.65
C GLU A 24 8.57 -21.31 -4.58
N SER A 25 8.88 -20.28 -3.79
CA SER A 25 9.90 -20.33 -2.72
C SER A 25 9.46 -21.15 -1.50
N GLU A 26 8.19 -21.38 -1.29
CA GLU A 26 7.69 -22.31 -0.26
C GLU A 26 8.06 -23.78 -0.53
N GLN A 27 8.55 -24.12 -1.72
CA GLN A 27 8.98 -25.48 -2.10
C GLN A 27 10.50 -25.70 -2.08
N GLY A 28 11.33 -24.72 -1.73
CA GLY A 28 12.77 -24.88 -1.73
C GLY A 28 13.54 -23.79 -1.01
N CYS A 29 14.33 -24.20 -0.03
CA CYS A 29 15.27 -23.37 0.73
C CYS A 29 16.07 -22.34 -0.10
N CYS A 30 16.15 -21.12 0.40
CA CYS A 30 17.10 -20.07 0.03
C CYS A 30 17.01 -19.52 -1.40
N GLY A 31 16.08 -18.60 -1.61
CA GLY A 31 16.08 -17.70 -2.76
C GLY A 31 15.98 -16.25 -2.30
N THR A 32 17.11 -15.55 -2.19
CA THR A 32 17.15 -14.10 -2.02
C THR A 32 16.44 -13.44 -3.20
N PHE A 33 15.34 -12.72 -2.96
CA PHE A 33 14.77 -11.81 -3.92
C PHE A 33 15.82 -10.76 -4.30
N ALA A 34 16.36 -10.84 -5.51
CA ALA A 34 17.22 -9.83 -6.08
C ALA A 34 16.40 -8.55 -6.32
N GLY A 35 16.38 -7.65 -5.34
CA GLY A 35 15.67 -6.39 -5.38
C GLY A 35 15.50 -5.71 -4.02
N CYS A 36 15.64 -6.46 -2.93
CA CYS A 36 15.80 -5.86 -1.59
C CYS A 36 17.28 -5.52 -1.43
N GLY A 37 17.64 -4.25 -1.62
CA GLY A 37 19.00 -3.78 -1.35
C GLY A 37 19.41 -4.14 0.08
N GLU A 38 20.71 -4.42 0.27
CA GLU A 38 21.32 -4.64 1.58
C GLU A 38 21.12 -3.41 2.48
N GLY A 39 19.99 -3.35 3.19
CA GLY A 39 19.69 -2.22 4.06
C GLY A 39 18.30 -2.19 4.71
N GLY A 40 17.36 -3.05 4.30
CA GLY A 40 16.07 -3.19 5.00
C GLY A 40 15.16 -1.96 4.93
N VAL A 41 15.30 -1.10 3.92
CA VAL A 41 14.48 0.12 3.75
C VAL A 41 13.08 -0.14 3.14
N PHE A 42 12.87 -1.35 2.59
CA PHE A 42 11.60 -1.83 2.04
C PHE A 42 11.30 -3.26 2.48
N GLY A 43 10.02 -3.62 2.46
CA GLY A 43 9.55 -5.00 2.61
C GLY A 43 9.32 -5.47 4.04
N GLY A 44 9.24 -6.79 4.21
CA GLY A 44 8.86 -7.43 5.47
C GLY A 44 9.74 -7.11 6.67
N GLY A 45 10.97 -6.62 6.47
CA GLY A 45 11.86 -6.19 7.55
C GLY A 45 11.38 -5.00 8.37
N LEU A 46 10.43 -4.23 7.86
CA LEU A 46 9.88 -3.04 8.52
C LEU A 46 8.79 -3.37 9.54
N TYR A 47 8.19 -4.55 9.49
CA TYR A 47 7.16 -4.97 10.45
C TYR A 47 7.84 -5.36 11.78
N ASP A 48 7.38 -4.79 12.89
CA ASP A 48 7.81 -5.13 14.23
C ASP A 48 7.27 -6.50 14.69
N GLU A 49 7.64 -6.94 15.90
CA GLU A 49 7.21 -8.24 16.43
C GLU A 49 5.68 -8.33 16.57
N GLU A 50 5.02 -7.24 16.95
CA GLU A 50 3.56 -7.19 17.12
C GLU A 50 2.86 -7.34 15.76
N ALA A 51 3.24 -6.56 14.76
CA ALA A 51 2.69 -6.66 13.41
C ALA A 51 2.98 -8.03 12.77
N ARG A 52 4.17 -8.60 13.00
CA ARG A 52 4.52 -9.97 12.56
C ARG A 52 3.69 -11.06 13.24
N ALA A 53 3.29 -10.87 14.49
CA ALA A 53 2.40 -11.80 15.18
C ALA A 53 0.97 -11.78 14.62
N ASP A 54 0.58 -10.65 14.01
CA ASP A 54 -0.75 -10.43 13.44
C ASP A 54 -0.91 -10.87 11.99
N ALA A 55 0.16 -11.31 11.30
CA ALA A 55 0.07 -11.82 9.93
C ALA A 55 0.93 -13.07 9.73
N PRO A 56 0.59 -13.96 8.77
CA PRO A 56 1.46 -15.07 8.39
C PRO A 56 2.82 -14.57 7.91
N THR A 57 3.88 -15.29 8.27
CA THR A 57 5.25 -14.96 7.85
C THR A 57 5.35 -14.81 6.33
N ALA A 58 4.71 -15.69 5.56
CA ALA A 58 4.68 -15.63 4.10
C ALA A 58 4.07 -14.34 3.56
N ALA A 59 2.99 -13.81 4.18
CA ALA A 59 2.37 -12.55 3.79
C ALA A 59 3.32 -11.36 4.07
N VAL A 60 3.97 -11.36 5.24
CA VAL A 60 4.93 -10.32 5.63
C VAL A 60 6.17 -10.34 4.75
N GLU A 61 6.74 -11.52 4.47
CA GLU A 61 7.91 -11.69 3.60
C GLU A 61 7.64 -11.30 2.14
N ALA A 62 6.41 -11.47 1.67
CA ALA A 62 5.98 -11.03 0.34
C ALA A 62 5.65 -9.53 0.27
N SER A 63 5.68 -8.79 1.39
CA SER A 63 5.46 -7.35 1.40
C SER A 63 6.61 -6.62 0.70
N LEU A 64 6.27 -5.65 -0.14
CA LEU A 64 7.21 -4.77 -0.85
C LEU A 64 7.07 -3.30 -0.40
N GLY A 65 6.33 -3.06 0.68
CA GLY A 65 6.02 -1.73 1.18
C GLY A 65 7.21 -1.01 1.82
N CYS A 66 7.07 0.29 2.00
CA CYS A 66 8.08 1.16 2.62
C CYS A 66 7.76 1.53 4.07
N GLY A 67 6.76 0.91 4.68
CA GLY A 67 6.35 1.19 6.06
C GLY A 67 5.28 0.24 6.56
N VAL A 68 4.64 0.61 7.66
CA VAL A 68 3.57 -0.15 8.31
C VAL A 68 2.37 0.77 8.53
N PRO A 69 1.49 0.95 7.53
CA PRO A 69 0.34 1.86 7.64
C PRO A 69 -0.61 1.46 8.77
N THR A 70 -0.73 0.18 9.06
CA THR A 70 -1.57 -0.34 10.16
C THR A 70 -1.10 0.14 11.54
N ALA A 71 0.19 0.42 11.74
CA ALA A 71 0.71 0.94 13.00
C ALA A 71 0.27 2.38 13.29
N VAL A 72 -0.18 3.10 12.25
CA VAL A 72 -0.51 4.54 12.34
C VAL A 72 -1.95 4.88 11.96
N ALA A 73 -2.72 3.88 11.53
CA ALA A 73 -4.11 4.04 11.12
C ALA A 73 -5.09 4.17 12.30
N ASP A 74 -4.63 3.89 13.54
CA ASP A 74 -5.44 3.94 14.77
C ASP A 74 -6.75 3.14 14.60
N LEU A 75 -6.63 1.84 14.28
CA LEU A 75 -7.75 0.97 13.96
C LEU A 75 -8.55 0.62 15.23
N HIS A 76 -9.89 0.68 15.13
CA HIS A 76 -10.79 0.37 16.23
C HIS A 76 -11.67 -0.85 15.91
N GLU A 77 -12.13 -1.53 16.96
CA GLU A 77 -13.04 -2.67 16.84
C GLU A 77 -14.32 -2.29 16.10
N GLY A 78 -14.75 -3.12 15.17
CA GLY A 78 -15.98 -2.92 14.37
C GLY A 78 -15.80 -2.10 13.10
N GLU A 79 -14.63 -1.53 12.83
CA GLU A 79 -14.39 -0.70 11.64
C GLU A 79 -14.26 -1.53 10.36
N THR A 80 -14.56 -0.89 9.23
CA THR A 80 -14.28 -1.38 7.89
C THR A 80 -13.03 -0.69 7.36
N VAL A 81 -11.97 -1.45 7.08
CA VAL A 81 -10.69 -0.97 6.56
C VAL A 81 -10.56 -1.36 5.09
N LEU A 82 -10.10 -0.45 4.25
CA LEU A 82 -9.71 -0.71 2.86
C LEU A 82 -8.21 -0.52 2.71
N ASP A 83 -7.54 -1.54 2.17
CA ASP A 83 -6.13 -1.51 1.79
C ASP A 83 -6.00 -1.39 0.26
N LEU A 84 -5.39 -0.30 -0.20
CA LEU A 84 -5.18 0.00 -1.62
C LEU A 84 -3.87 -0.66 -2.10
N GLY A 85 -3.98 -1.63 -3.01
CA GLY A 85 -2.85 -2.41 -3.50
C GLY A 85 -2.35 -3.39 -2.44
N SER A 86 -3.26 -4.21 -1.94
CA SER A 86 -3.05 -5.09 -0.79
C SER A 86 -1.99 -6.19 -1.00
N GLY A 87 -1.57 -6.44 -2.24
CA GLY A 87 -0.59 -7.48 -2.56
C GLY A 87 -0.96 -8.84 -1.96
N ALA A 88 -0.02 -9.48 -1.26
CA ALA A 88 -0.22 -10.76 -0.58
C ALA A 88 -1.07 -10.69 0.71
N GLY A 89 -1.60 -9.51 1.07
CA GLY A 89 -2.60 -9.32 2.12
C GLY A 89 -2.05 -9.11 3.53
N ALA A 90 -0.77 -8.80 3.73
CA ALA A 90 -0.20 -8.63 5.07
C ALA A 90 -0.94 -7.55 5.88
N ASP A 91 -1.06 -6.34 5.36
CA ASP A 91 -1.72 -5.23 6.05
C ASP A 91 -3.24 -5.45 6.20
N VAL A 92 -3.87 -6.20 5.27
CA VAL A 92 -5.28 -6.63 5.39
C VAL A 92 -5.48 -7.58 6.56
N LEU A 93 -4.61 -8.58 6.73
CA LEU A 93 -4.70 -9.57 7.81
C LEU A 93 -4.45 -8.93 9.19
N ILE A 94 -3.45 -8.05 9.28
CA ILE A 94 -3.20 -7.24 10.48
C ILE A 94 -4.43 -6.39 10.81
N SER A 95 -4.99 -5.68 9.82
CA SER A 95 -6.19 -4.86 9.99
C SER A 95 -7.38 -5.67 10.46
N ALA A 96 -7.64 -6.84 9.84
CA ALA A 96 -8.75 -7.71 10.19
C ALA A 96 -8.70 -8.18 11.67
N ARG A 97 -7.50 -8.49 12.18
CA ARG A 97 -7.32 -8.87 13.59
C ARG A 97 -7.56 -7.69 14.52
N ARG A 98 -7.06 -6.48 14.16
CA ARG A 98 -7.20 -5.27 14.97
C ARG A 98 -8.64 -4.76 15.05
N VAL A 99 -9.42 -4.86 13.96
CA VAL A 99 -10.83 -4.46 13.97
C VAL A 99 -11.76 -5.53 14.57
N GLY A 100 -11.23 -6.71 14.87
CA GLY A 100 -11.98 -7.78 15.52
C GLY A 100 -13.07 -8.40 14.67
N SER A 101 -13.82 -9.34 15.23
CA SER A 101 -14.84 -10.13 14.52
C SER A 101 -16.06 -9.34 14.07
N THR A 102 -16.28 -8.15 14.61
CA THR A 102 -17.37 -7.23 14.21
C THR A 102 -16.95 -6.25 13.13
N GLY A 103 -15.65 -6.10 12.89
CA GLY A 103 -15.07 -5.32 11.82
C GLY A 103 -14.74 -6.15 10.58
N ARG A 104 -14.28 -5.48 9.52
CA ARG A 104 -13.92 -6.11 8.24
C ARG A 104 -12.71 -5.41 7.62
N ALA A 105 -11.82 -6.18 6.99
CA ALA A 105 -10.74 -5.65 6.17
C ALA A 105 -10.94 -6.06 4.70
N ILE A 106 -10.80 -5.08 3.81
CA ILE A 106 -10.95 -5.25 2.35
C ILE A 106 -9.59 -4.98 1.73
N GLY A 107 -9.05 -5.95 0.99
CA GLY A 107 -7.84 -5.79 0.19
C GLY A 107 -8.21 -5.60 -1.27
N LEU A 108 -7.77 -4.52 -1.89
CA LEU A 108 -7.93 -4.29 -3.32
C LEU A 108 -6.57 -4.44 -4.01
N ASP A 109 -6.54 -5.24 -5.07
CA ASP A 109 -5.37 -5.36 -5.94
C ASP A 109 -5.80 -5.58 -7.40
N MET A 110 -4.98 -5.17 -8.34
CA MET A 110 -5.25 -5.35 -9.77
C MET A 110 -4.74 -6.70 -10.32
N THR A 111 -3.93 -7.42 -9.54
CA THR A 111 -3.19 -8.61 -9.94
C THR A 111 -3.87 -9.86 -9.42
N ASP A 112 -4.28 -10.77 -10.31
CA ASP A 112 -4.96 -12.01 -9.92
C ASP A 112 -4.06 -12.89 -9.05
N GLU A 113 -2.78 -13.00 -9.39
CA GLU A 113 -1.81 -13.80 -8.66
C GLU A 113 -1.60 -13.30 -7.22
N MET A 114 -1.59 -11.98 -7.00
CA MET A 114 -1.52 -11.40 -5.64
C MET A 114 -2.79 -11.71 -4.85
N LEU A 115 -3.97 -11.56 -5.46
CA LEU A 115 -5.24 -11.87 -4.80
C LEU A 115 -5.39 -13.36 -4.47
N GLU A 116 -4.87 -14.25 -5.29
CA GLU A 116 -4.84 -15.69 -5.01
C GLU A 116 -3.93 -16.00 -3.81
N LEU A 117 -2.74 -15.41 -3.76
CA LEU A 117 -1.81 -15.52 -2.64
C LEU A 117 -2.41 -14.95 -1.36
N ALA A 118 -3.03 -13.76 -1.42
CA ALA A 118 -3.68 -13.13 -0.28
C ALA A 118 -4.82 -14.01 0.30
N ARG A 119 -5.63 -14.62 -0.58
CA ARG A 119 -6.68 -15.56 -0.14
C ARG A 119 -6.11 -16.84 0.48
N ALA A 120 -4.98 -17.35 -0.02
CA ALA A 120 -4.27 -18.47 0.59
C ALA A 120 -3.78 -18.10 1.99
N ASN A 121 -3.06 -16.98 2.12
CA ASN A 121 -2.57 -16.48 3.40
C ASN A 121 -3.70 -16.27 4.44
N ALA A 122 -4.86 -15.75 4.01
CA ALA A 122 -6.01 -15.57 4.88
C ALA A 122 -6.56 -16.91 5.40
N ARG A 123 -6.67 -17.93 4.54
CA ARG A 123 -7.09 -19.27 4.94
C ARG A 123 -6.12 -19.90 5.93
N ASP A 124 -4.83 -19.81 5.65
CA ASP A 124 -3.77 -20.40 6.49
C ASP A 124 -3.69 -19.71 7.87
N ALA A 125 -3.99 -18.40 7.92
CA ALA A 125 -4.09 -17.62 9.14
C ALA A 125 -5.40 -17.82 9.91
N GLY A 126 -6.41 -18.50 9.32
CA GLY A 126 -7.74 -18.64 9.90
C GLY A 126 -8.49 -17.32 10.10
N VAL A 127 -8.23 -16.32 9.23
CA VAL A 127 -8.87 -14.99 9.28
C VAL A 127 -10.05 -14.97 8.33
N GLU A 128 -11.27 -14.79 8.84
CA GLU A 128 -12.52 -14.91 8.09
C GLU A 128 -13.16 -13.55 7.75
N ASN A 129 -12.83 -12.48 8.50
CA ASN A 129 -13.39 -11.13 8.30
C ASN A 129 -12.62 -10.31 7.28
N VAL A 130 -12.18 -10.95 6.19
CA VAL A 130 -11.46 -10.33 5.07
C VAL A 130 -12.19 -10.53 3.76
N GLU A 131 -12.05 -9.57 2.86
CA GLU A 131 -12.54 -9.63 1.49
C GLU A 131 -11.43 -9.16 0.53
N PHE A 132 -11.17 -9.92 -0.54
CA PHE A 132 -10.19 -9.54 -1.56
C PHE A 132 -10.89 -9.25 -2.89
N VAL A 133 -10.78 -8.01 -3.35
CA VAL A 133 -11.48 -7.45 -4.49
C VAL A 133 -10.47 -7.11 -5.59
N LYS A 134 -10.77 -7.53 -6.82
CA LYS A 134 -9.99 -7.12 -7.98
C LYS A 134 -10.45 -5.74 -8.46
N GLY A 135 -9.51 -4.81 -8.62
CA GLY A 135 -9.80 -3.46 -9.09
C GLY A 135 -8.56 -2.62 -9.25
N TYR A 136 -8.78 -1.42 -9.74
CA TYR A 136 -7.75 -0.39 -9.86
C TYR A 136 -7.95 0.68 -8.79
N ILE A 137 -6.85 1.22 -8.26
CA ILE A 137 -6.91 2.22 -7.19
C ILE A 137 -7.47 3.56 -7.67
N GLU A 138 -7.44 3.83 -8.97
CA GLU A 138 -8.00 5.02 -9.59
C GLU A 138 -9.52 4.94 -9.84
N GLU A 139 -10.13 3.74 -9.70
CA GLU A 139 -11.56 3.49 -9.89
C GLU A 139 -11.98 2.35 -8.95
N LEU A 140 -12.33 2.70 -7.72
CA LEU A 140 -12.64 1.72 -6.68
C LEU A 140 -14.03 1.10 -6.88
N PRO A 141 -14.15 -0.25 -6.96
CA PRO A 141 -15.43 -0.93 -7.10
C PRO A 141 -16.20 -1.01 -5.77
N LEU A 142 -16.20 0.09 -5.03
CA LEU A 142 -16.83 0.21 -3.71
C LEU A 142 -17.81 1.40 -3.70
N PRO A 143 -18.90 1.32 -2.94
CA PRO A 143 -19.84 2.43 -2.79
C PRO A 143 -19.21 3.64 -2.09
N ASP A 144 -19.81 4.81 -2.30
CA ASP A 144 -19.49 6.01 -1.54
C ASP A 144 -19.72 5.79 -0.04
N ALA A 145 -18.88 6.38 0.80
CA ALA A 145 -19.01 6.35 2.25
C ALA A 145 -19.20 4.93 2.83
N SER A 146 -18.46 3.95 2.34
CA SER A 146 -18.57 2.53 2.70
C SER A 146 -17.52 2.04 3.68
N VAL A 147 -16.39 2.78 3.85
CA VAL A 147 -15.29 2.37 4.71
C VAL A 147 -14.97 3.45 5.76
N ASP A 148 -14.44 3.01 6.90
CA ASP A 148 -14.05 3.89 8.02
C ASP A 148 -12.60 4.34 7.89
N VAL A 149 -11.74 3.46 7.34
CA VAL A 149 -10.31 3.70 7.19
C VAL A 149 -9.84 3.26 5.81
N VAL A 150 -9.03 4.08 5.16
CA VAL A 150 -8.24 3.71 3.97
C VAL A 150 -6.78 3.67 4.38
N ILE A 151 -6.12 2.55 4.09
CA ILE A 151 -4.68 2.36 4.22
C ILE A 151 -4.05 2.06 2.86
N SER A 152 -2.74 2.25 2.74
CA SER A 152 -1.93 1.83 1.59
C SER A 152 -0.46 1.79 1.97
N ASN A 153 0.31 0.94 1.31
CA ASN A 153 1.74 0.77 1.57
C ASN A 153 2.55 0.81 0.27
N CYS A 154 3.10 1.98 -0.07
CA CYS A 154 3.93 2.21 -1.26
C CYS A 154 3.24 1.91 -2.60
N VAL A 155 1.98 2.26 -2.76
CA VAL A 155 1.21 1.96 -3.97
C VAL A 155 0.74 3.20 -4.71
N ILE A 156 0.44 4.31 -4.01
CA ILE A 156 -0.11 5.52 -4.62
C ILE A 156 0.87 6.08 -5.66
N ASN A 157 2.16 6.05 -5.36
CA ASN A 157 3.21 6.53 -6.27
C ASN A 157 3.34 5.71 -7.56
N LEU A 158 2.83 4.48 -7.60
CA LEU A 158 2.80 3.63 -8.80
C LEU A 158 1.71 4.06 -9.80
N SER A 159 0.71 4.83 -9.34
CA SER A 159 -0.33 5.33 -10.23
C SER A 159 0.16 6.51 -11.06
N ALA A 160 -0.22 6.52 -12.34
CA ALA A 160 -0.02 7.68 -13.22
C ALA A 160 -1.08 8.78 -12.99
N ASP A 161 -2.20 8.47 -12.32
CA ASP A 161 -3.26 9.42 -11.96
C ASP A 161 -3.51 9.44 -10.45
N LYS A 162 -2.52 9.93 -9.69
CA LYS A 162 -2.61 10.06 -8.23
C LYS A 162 -3.79 10.93 -7.75
N PRO A 163 -4.15 12.02 -8.43
CA PRO A 163 -5.36 12.76 -8.09
C PRO A 163 -6.64 11.92 -8.16
N ALA A 164 -6.78 11.01 -9.13
CA ALA A 164 -7.91 10.09 -9.17
C ALA A 164 -7.91 9.13 -7.97
N VAL A 165 -6.76 8.57 -7.62
CA VAL A 165 -6.61 7.69 -6.45
C VAL A 165 -7.08 8.37 -5.18
N LEU A 166 -6.62 9.60 -4.94
CA LEU A 166 -6.96 10.34 -3.72
C LEU A 166 -8.44 10.75 -3.68
N ARG A 167 -9.03 11.14 -4.84
CA ARG A 167 -10.47 11.39 -4.93
C ARG A 167 -11.31 10.13 -4.64
N GLU A 168 -10.91 8.98 -5.17
CA GLU A 168 -11.57 7.71 -4.92
C GLU A 168 -11.45 7.28 -3.43
N ALA A 169 -10.25 7.42 -2.84
CA ALA A 169 -10.06 7.19 -1.41
C ALA A 169 -10.98 8.09 -0.57
N ALA A 170 -11.06 9.38 -0.89
CA ALA A 170 -11.98 10.30 -0.22
C ALA A 170 -13.46 9.94 -0.44
N ARG A 171 -13.83 9.48 -1.64
CA ARG A 171 -15.21 9.09 -1.98
C ARG A 171 -15.70 7.92 -1.14
N VAL A 172 -14.87 6.87 -1.01
CA VAL A 172 -15.27 5.65 -0.29
C VAL A 172 -15.20 5.78 1.24
N LEU A 173 -14.39 6.70 1.78
CA LEU A 173 -14.37 7.01 3.21
C LEU A 173 -15.72 7.56 3.66
N ARG A 174 -16.18 7.16 4.84
CA ARG A 174 -17.32 7.80 5.54
C ARG A 174 -16.95 9.20 6.02
N PRO A 175 -17.91 10.11 6.24
CA PRO A 175 -17.65 11.35 6.99
C PRO A 175 -16.96 11.03 8.32
N GLY A 176 -15.88 11.74 8.65
CA GLY A 176 -15.03 11.47 9.81
C GLY A 176 -14.03 10.32 9.62
N GLY A 177 -14.10 9.60 8.50
CA GLY A 177 -13.18 8.49 8.18
C GLY A 177 -11.73 8.93 8.02
N ARG A 178 -10.81 7.99 8.19
CA ARG A 178 -9.36 8.24 8.22
C ARG A 178 -8.67 7.69 6.98
N PHE A 179 -7.76 8.49 6.44
CA PHE A 179 -6.75 8.10 5.46
C PHE A 179 -5.40 8.00 6.15
N ALA A 180 -4.74 6.85 6.11
CA ALA A 180 -3.47 6.62 6.78
C ALA A 180 -2.59 5.70 5.94
N VAL A 181 -1.62 6.28 5.23
CA VAL A 181 -0.77 5.53 4.30
C VAL A 181 0.70 5.70 4.62
N SER A 182 1.49 4.72 4.22
CA SER A 182 2.93 4.83 4.14
C SER A 182 3.33 4.87 2.67
N ASP A 183 4.00 5.93 2.24
CA ASP A 183 4.49 6.06 0.86
C ASP A 183 5.78 6.87 0.81
N VAL A 184 6.43 6.88 -0.34
CA VAL A 184 7.66 7.64 -0.55
C VAL A 184 7.33 9.08 -0.91
N ILE A 185 8.02 10.03 -0.29
CA ILE A 185 8.01 11.44 -0.69
C ILE A 185 9.37 11.84 -1.25
N ALA A 186 9.35 12.68 -2.28
CA ALA A 186 10.53 13.25 -2.91
C ALA A 186 10.95 14.55 -2.21
N ASP A 187 12.25 14.79 -2.15
CA ASP A 187 12.77 16.09 -1.77
C ASP A 187 12.51 17.13 -2.88
N ASP A 188 12.35 18.39 -2.52
CA ASP A 188 12.08 19.49 -3.45
C ASP A 188 13.23 19.72 -4.46
N ASP A 189 14.45 19.32 -4.10
CA ASP A 189 15.67 19.47 -4.91
C ASP A 189 16.00 18.24 -5.78
N MET A 190 15.11 17.22 -5.82
CA MET A 190 15.30 16.05 -6.68
C MET A 190 15.33 16.47 -8.15
N ASP A 191 16.49 16.28 -8.78
CA ASP A 191 16.67 16.63 -10.18
C ASP A 191 16.02 15.64 -11.17
N ASP A 192 15.84 16.09 -12.43
CA ASP A 192 15.20 15.29 -13.47
C ASP A 192 15.99 14.02 -13.83
N THR A 193 17.31 14.03 -13.66
CA THR A 193 18.18 12.88 -13.92
C THR A 193 17.92 11.79 -12.88
N THR A 194 17.87 12.17 -11.62
CA THR A 194 17.52 11.27 -10.51
C THR A 194 16.11 10.73 -10.66
N ARG A 195 15.13 11.58 -11.03
CA ARG A 195 13.75 11.14 -11.31
C ARG A 195 13.71 10.11 -12.46
N ALA A 196 14.49 10.31 -13.51
CA ALA A 196 14.54 9.39 -14.65
C ALA A 196 15.24 8.07 -14.32
N ASP A 197 16.32 8.11 -13.54
CA ASP A 197 17.11 6.92 -13.16
C ASP A 197 16.32 6.05 -12.17
N MET A 198 15.63 6.66 -11.24
CA MET A 198 14.76 5.98 -10.30
C MET A 198 13.55 5.29 -10.97
N ARG A 199 13.12 5.74 -12.16
CA ARG A 199 12.13 5.02 -12.99
C ARG A 199 12.61 3.64 -13.42
N GLN A 200 13.89 3.44 -13.57
CA GLN A 200 14.45 2.14 -13.94
C GLN A 200 14.56 1.18 -12.74
N TRP A 201 14.77 1.68 -11.51
CA TRP A 201 15.07 0.85 -10.35
C TRP A 201 13.89 0.54 -9.42
N THR A 202 13.03 1.52 -9.14
CA THR A 202 11.87 1.32 -8.26
C THR A 202 10.72 2.20 -8.70
N GLY A 203 9.60 1.64 -9.15
CA GLY A 203 8.41 2.42 -9.51
C GLY A 203 7.92 3.37 -8.40
N CYS A 204 8.17 3.05 -7.13
CA CYS A 204 7.74 3.85 -5.99
C CYS A 204 8.46 5.20 -5.88
N ILE A 205 9.75 5.28 -6.24
CA ILE A 205 10.54 6.52 -6.10
C ILE A 205 10.33 7.44 -7.31
N ALA A 206 10.19 6.87 -8.50
CA ALA A 206 10.02 7.64 -9.74
C ALA A 206 8.74 8.47 -9.79
N GLY A 207 7.70 7.99 -9.13
CA GLY A 207 6.42 8.68 -9.06
C GLY A 207 6.23 9.49 -7.78
N ALA A 208 7.24 9.56 -6.90
CA ALA A 208 7.07 10.20 -5.61
C ALA A 208 6.71 11.68 -5.75
N LEU A 209 5.66 12.08 -5.04
CA LEU A 209 5.27 13.47 -4.86
C LEU A 209 6.17 14.11 -3.80
N THR A 210 6.43 15.40 -3.93
CA THR A 210 6.96 16.20 -2.82
C THR A 210 5.91 16.33 -1.72
N GLU A 211 6.31 16.70 -0.50
CA GLU A 211 5.36 16.96 0.59
C GLU A 211 4.30 18.00 0.18
N ALA A 212 4.72 19.06 -0.49
CA ALA A 212 3.83 20.14 -0.93
C ALA A 212 2.79 19.63 -1.97
N GLU A 213 3.23 18.83 -2.94
CA GLU A 213 2.35 18.23 -3.95
C GLU A 213 1.36 17.25 -3.32
N PHE A 214 1.81 16.43 -2.35
CA PHE A 214 0.94 15.48 -1.67
C PHE A 214 -0.13 16.20 -0.84
N ARG A 215 0.25 17.26 -0.10
CA ARG A 215 -0.70 18.10 0.64
C ARG A 215 -1.74 18.75 -0.26
N ALA A 216 -1.30 19.30 -1.39
CA ALA A 216 -2.20 19.92 -2.37
C ALA A 216 -3.19 18.88 -2.93
N ALA A 217 -2.71 17.71 -3.35
CA ALA A 217 -3.54 16.66 -3.91
C ALA A 217 -4.57 16.10 -2.91
N LEU A 218 -4.21 15.97 -1.62
CA LEU A 218 -5.14 15.58 -0.56
C LEU A 218 -6.22 16.64 -0.33
N ALA A 219 -5.83 17.92 -0.31
CA ALA A 219 -6.77 19.03 -0.16
C ALA A 219 -7.74 19.13 -1.36
N ASP A 220 -7.24 18.94 -2.58
CA ASP A 220 -8.06 18.90 -3.80
C ASP A 220 -9.04 17.71 -3.82
N ALA A 221 -8.67 16.59 -3.17
CA ALA A 221 -9.56 15.45 -2.96
C ALA A 221 -10.61 15.70 -1.86
N GLY A 222 -10.55 16.83 -1.14
CA GLY A 222 -11.47 17.19 -0.06
C GLY A 222 -11.11 16.58 1.30
N LEU A 223 -9.88 16.08 1.46
CA LEU A 223 -9.37 15.58 2.73
C LEU A 223 -8.77 16.74 3.55
N VAL A 224 -8.95 16.69 4.86
CA VAL A 224 -8.52 17.73 5.82
C VAL A 224 -7.59 17.14 6.88
N ASP A 225 -7.08 17.98 7.77
CA ASP A 225 -6.20 17.59 8.88
C ASP A 225 -4.96 16.80 8.40
N VAL A 226 -4.35 17.26 7.31
CA VAL A 226 -3.22 16.57 6.67
C VAL A 226 -1.97 16.64 7.53
N GLU A 227 -1.49 15.48 7.97
CA GLU A 227 -0.20 15.27 8.63
C GLU A 227 0.70 14.45 7.72
N ILE A 228 1.93 14.92 7.46
CA ILE A 228 2.96 14.17 6.74
C ILE A 228 4.19 14.15 7.63
N ARG A 229 4.72 12.95 7.89
CA ARG A 229 5.89 12.75 8.75
C ARG A 229 6.84 11.74 8.10
N GLU A 230 8.03 12.21 7.78
CA GLU A 230 9.12 11.31 7.36
C GLU A 230 9.45 10.28 8.43
N THR A 231 9.78 9.07 8.00
CA THR A 231 10.17 7.96 8.88
C THR A 231 11.64 7.59 8.71
N HIS A 232 12.05 7.31 7.48
CA HIS A 232 13.44 6.97 7.16
C HIS A 232 13.76 7.31 5.70
N ARG A 233 15.04 7.53 5.42
CA ARG A 233 15.51 7.76 4.06
C ARG A 233 15.50 6.44 3.28
N VAL A 234 14.96 6.47 2.07
CA VAL A 234 14.97 5.35 1.12
C VAL A 234 15.94 5.61 -0.02
N HIS A 235 16.27 6.88 -0.26
CA HIS A 235 17.23 7.35 -1.25
C HIS A 235 17.83 8.70 -0.80
N GLU A 236 18.91 9.15 -1.46
CA GLU A 236 19.54 10.45 -1.20
C GLU A 236 18.52 11.61 -1.31
N HIS A 237 17.58 11.52 -2.27
CA HIS A 237 16.55 12.53 -2.56
C HIS A 237 15.11 12.05 -2.27
N ALA A 238 14.94 11.02 -1.44
CA ALA A 238 13.60 10.53 -1.08
C ALA A 238 13.55 9.87 0.29
N ALA A 239 12.41 10.02 0.95
CA ALA A 239 12.16 9.41 2.24
C ALA A 239 10.84 8.63 2.23
N SER A 240 10.73 7.57 3.03
CA SER A 240 9.45 7.03 3.41
C SER A 240 8.75 7.99 4.36
N ALA A 241 7.46 8.15 4.20
CA ALA A 241 6.65 9.01 5.04
C ALA A 241 5.32 8.35 5.40
N ILE A 242 4.84 8.68 6.59
CA ILE A 242 3.46 8.44 7.00
C ILE A 242 2.64 9.65 6.63
N VAL A 243 1.56 9.43 5.91
CA VAL A 243 0.61 10.46 5.48
C VAL A 243 -0.75 10.15 6.09
N ARG A 244 -1.28 11.10 6.86
CA ARG A 244 -2.60 11.01 7.47
C ARG A 244 -3.47 12.15 7.01
N ALA A 245 -4.76 11.87 6.85
CA ALA A 245 -5.77 12.88 6.59
C ALA A 245 -7.15 12.37 7.05
N ARG A 246 -8.17 13.21 7.01
CA ARG A 246 -9.54 12.86 7.39
C ARG A 246 -10.53 13.35 6.34
N ARG A 247 -11.61 12.59 6.15
CA ARG A 247 -12.78 13.06 5.43
C ARG A 247 -13.63 13.91 6.40
N PRO A 248 -13.98 15.17 6.06
CA PRO A 248 -14.83 16.01 6.91
C PRO A 248 -16.25 15.47 7.06
#